data_a383bdd7f0eed11707c885ba9227d2be
#
_entry.id   a383bdd7f0eed11707c885ba9227d2be
#
_cell.length_a   1.000
_cell.length_b   1.000
_cell.length_c   1.000
_cell.angle_alpha   90.00
_cell.angle_beta   90.00
_cell.angle_gamma   90.00
#
_symmetry.space_group_name_H-M   'P 1'
#
loop_
_entity.id
_entity.type
_entity.pdbx_description
1 polymer ?
#
loop_
_entity_poly.entity_id
_entity_poly.type
_entity_poly.pdbx_seq_one_letter_code
_entity_poly.pdbx_strand_id
1 'polypeptide(L)'
;MIIGRYGGNRQAGAYKNEDGAMVVKGADWEFAMVLDGHNSAESVKLVLKTIDNEWEKLAAFLDEPVKIAFQLFENHILSVFQSPAFLEACEQIQGETACLLCVRKENYLWWLSVGDCVLYLLHEDLHQFGQYALNQRQFFEWIGQVNTFSLPVPCYSSGIRELRTGSNRIVLITDGVLECGGRYYETPSRLYTDCYEGEVHTNVEHILQHVHENFGQDSATIICWDYHNSHPVTYPSNQPMR
;
A
#
# COMPACT_ATOMS: atom_id res chain seq x y z
N MET A 1 -11.42 5.64 5.38
CA MET A 1 -10.04 5.14 5.50
C MET A 1 -9.43 5.69 6.78
N ILE A 2 -8.80 4.85 7.58
CA ILE A 2 -8.08 5.20 8.81
C ILE A 2 -6.60 5.07 8.54
N ILE A 3 -5.82 6.06 8.98
CA ILE A 3 -4.35 6.01 8.97
C ILE A 3 -3.89 5.92 10.42
N GLY A 4 -3.14 4.86 10.75
CA GLY A 4 -2.43 4.71 11.99
C GLY A 4 -0.93 4.84 11.77
N ARG A 5 -0.21 5.51 12.68
CA ARG A 5 1.24 5.72 12.58
C ARG A 5 1.92 5.54 13.92
N TYR A 6 3.05 4.87 13.92
CA TYR A 6 3.89 4.65 15.07
C TYR A 6 5.34 5.01 14.75
N GLY A 7 5.97 5.83 15.57
CA GLY A 7 7.32 6.37 15.33
C GLY A 7 8.46 5.55 15.95
N GLY A 8 8.20 4.28 16.26
CA GLY A 8 9.16 3.43 16.95
C GLY A 8 9.18 3.63 18.48
N ASN A 9 9.79 2.69 19.19
CA ASN A 9 9.89 2.70 20.65
C ASN A 9 11.18 3.41 21.09
N ARG A 10 11.05 4.55 21.79
CA ARG A 10 12.20 5.31 22.27
C ARG A 10 13.11 4.51 23.22
N GLN A 11 12.56 3.58 24.00
CA GLN A 11 13.34 2.71 24.87
C GLN A 11 14.17 1.69 24.06
N ALA A 12 13.72 1.34 22.85
CA ALA A 12 14.43 0.51 21.91
C ALA A 12 15.37 1.30 20.96
N GLY A 13 15.45 2.63 21.13
CA GLY A 13 16.36 3.48 20.35
C GLY A 13 15.75 4.16 19.14
N ALA A 14 14.44 4.00 18.91
CA ALA A 14 13.76 4.65 17.80
C ALA A 14 13.33 6.09 18.16
N TYR A 15 13.65 7.05 17.30
CA TYR A 15 13.43 8.47 17.64
C TYR A 15 12.59 9.24 16.61
N LYS A 16 12.26 8.67 15.46
CA LYS A 16 11.58 9.36 14.37
C LYS A 16 10.69 8.43 13.59
N ASN A 17 9.68 9.01 12.95
CA ASN A 17 8.88 8.33 11.95
C ASN A 17 9.25 8.89 10.58
N GLU A 18 9.83 8.06 9.72
CA GLU A 18 10.26 8.41 8.36
C GLU A 18 9.23 8.03 7.30
N ASP A 19 8.21 7.24 7.67
CA ASP A 19 7.17 6.80 6.76
C ASP A 19 6.30 7.94 6.23
N GLY A 20 5.67 7.69 5.09
CA GLY A 20 4.66 8.53 4.50
C GLY A 20 3.33 7.83 4.26
N ALA A 21 2.26 8.59 4.25
CA ALA A 21 0.94 8.10 3.91
C ALA A 21 0.13 9.19 3.21
N MET A 22 -0.66 8.79 2.21
CA MET A 22 -1.62 9.64 1.53
C MET A 22 -2.89 8.85 1.26
N VAL A 23 -4.05 9.47 1.53
CA VAL A 23 -5.36 8.90 1.20
C VAL A 23 -6.23 9.97 0.58
N VAL A 24 -6.94 9.59 -0.48
CA VAL A 24 -7.95 10.44 -1.12
C VAL A 24 -9.18 9.61 -1.45
N LYS A 25 -10.35 10.24 -1.39
CA LYS A 25 -11.63 9.61 -1.71
C LYS A 25 -12.34 10.41 -2.79
N GLY A 26 -12.64 9.75 -3.91
CA GLY A 26 -13.52 10.25 -4.96
C GLY A 26 -14.97 9.80 -4.79
N ALA A 27 -15.75 9.91 -5.86
CA ALA A 27 -17.16 9.53 -5.84
C ALA A 27 -17.35 8.00 -5.80
N ASP A 28 -16.59 7.26 -6.59
CA ASP A 28 -16.67 5.80 -6.75
C ASP A 28 -15.31 5.10 -6.64
N TRP A 29 -14.30 5.82 -6.14
CA TRP A 29 -12.94 5.31 -5.95
C TRP A 29 -12.33 5.81 -4.63
N GLU A 30 -11.39 5.05 -4.11
CA GLU A 30 -10.47 5.44 -3.04
C GLU A 30 -9.04 5.19 -3.48
N PHE A 31 -8.16 6.13 -3.17
CA PHE A 31 -6.70 6.03 -3.32
C PHE A 31 -6.03 5.97 -1.96
N ALA A 32 -5.07 5.08 -1.80
CA ALA A 32 -4.20 4.97 -0.63
C ALA A 32 -2.75 4.75 -1.08
N MET A 33 -1.81 5.37 -0.39
CA MET A 33 -0.39 5.18 -0.59
C MET A 33 0.30 5.12 0.77
N VAL A 34 1.16 4.12 0.96
CA VAL A 34 2.14 4.06 2.05
C VAL A 34 3.55 4.09 1.48
N LEU A 35 4.44 4.76 2.20
CA LEU A 35 5.84 4.92 1.89
C LEU A 35 6.63 4.55 3.14
N ASP A 36 7.56 3.62 3.02
CA ASP A 36 8.46 3.22 4.08
C ASP A 36 9.83 3.87 3.84
N GLY A 37 10.18 4.83 4.68
CA GLY A 37 11.38 5.64 4.52
C GLY A 37 12.60 5.00 5.14
N HIS A 38 13.66 4.82 4.34
CA HIS A 38 14.92 4.24 4.76
C HIS A 38 16.06 5.27 4.73
N ASN A 39 16.83 5.36 5.82
CA ASN A 39 17.92 6.31 6.07
C ASN A 39 17.50 7.78 6.23
N SER A 40 16.43 8.23 5.59
CA SER A 40 15.95 9.61 5.64
C SER A 40 14.50 9.70 5.13
N ALA A 41 13.76 10.68 5.63
CA ALA A 41 12.41 10.99 5.13
C ALA A 41 12.41 11.84 3.84
N GLU A 42 13.55 12.10 3.21
CA GLU A 42 13.61 12.99 2.03
C GLU A 42 13.00 12.32 0.80
N SER A 43 13.27 11.03 0.60
CA SER A 43 12.66 10.22 -0.47
C SER A 43 11.14 10.14 -0.34
N VAL A 44 10.64 9.91 0.87
CA VAL A 44 9.21 9.94 1.19
C VAL A 44 8.57 11.29 0.84
N LYS A 45 9.20 12.40 1.23
CA LYS A 45 8.71 13.75 0.93
C LYS A 45 8.72 14.03 -0.57
N LEU A 46 9.76 13.57 -1.29
CA LEU A 46 9.85 13.72 -2.73
C LEU A 46 8.70 12.98 -3.43
N VAL A 47 8.46 11.71 -3.09
CA VAL A 47 7.38 10.92 -3.69
C VAL A 47 6.02 11.53 -3.38
N LEU A 48 5.74 11.89 -2.11
CA LEU A 48 4.49 12.55 -1.72
C LEU A 48 4.24 13.82 -2.53
N LYS A 49 5.25 14.70 -2.62
CA LYS A 49 5.15 15.95 -3.39
C LYS A 49 4.93 15.68 -4.89
N THR A 50 5.58 14.68 -5.44
CA THR A 50 5.45 14.31 -6.84
C THR A 50 4.03 13.83 -7.15
N ILE A 51 3.47 12.96 -6.33
CA ILE A 51 2.09 12.48 -6.49
C ILE A 51 1.09 13.63 -6.28
N ASP A 52 1.30 14.50 -5.30
CA ASP A 52 0.45 15.66 -5.04
C ASP A 52 0.42 16.64 -6.23
N ASN A 53 1.58 16.91 -6.85
CA ASN A 53 1.67 17.74 -8.04
C ASN A 53 0.93 17.17 -9.26
N GLU A 54 0.85 15.86 -9.38
CA GLU A 54 0.17 15.17 -10.49
C GLU A 54 -1.30 14.84 -10.14
N TRP A 55 -1.77 15.22 -8.95
CA TRP A 55 -3.01 14.70 -8.40
C TRP A 55 -4.25 15.04 -9.23
N GLU A 56 -4.37 16.25 -9.74
CA GLU A 56 -5.52 16.64 -10.58
C GLU A 56 -5.67 15.72 -11.80
N LYS A 57 -4.55 15.38 -12.43
CA LYS A 57 -4.52 14.49 -13.59
C LYS A 57 -4.79 13.04 -13.21
N LEU A 58 -4.22 12.58 -12.09
CA LEU A 58 -4.43 11.24 -11.56
C LEU A 58 -5.90 11.03 -11.18
N ALA A 59 -6.52 12.00 -10.52
CA ALA A 59 -7.94 11.95 -10.18
C ALA A 59 -8.84 11.91 -11.43
N ALA A 60 -8.51 12.68 -12.47
CA ALA A 60 -9.26 12.65 -13.72
C ALA A 60 -9.21 11.27 -14.40
N PHE A 61 -8.09 10.54 -14.31
CA PHE A 61 -8.02 9.16 -14.80
C PHE A 61 -8.89 8.21 -13.98
N LEU A 62 -8.97 8.44 -12.66
CA LEU A 62 -9.82 7.62 -11.79
C LEU A 62 -11.32 7.90 -11.98
N ASP A 63 -11.70 9.02 -12.56
CA ASP A 63 -13.10 9.32 -12.92
C ASP A 63 -13.54 8.64 -14.24
N GLU A 64 -12.58 8.12 -15.03
CA GLU A 64 -12.86 7.34 -16.23
C GLU A 64 -13.44 5.95 -15.90
N PRO A 65 -14.12 5.26 -16.85
CA PRO A 65 -14.58 3.89 -16.64
C PRO A 65 -13.47 2.94 -16.20
N VAL A 66 -13.77 2.05 -15.25
CA VAL A 66 -12.77 1.14 -14.62
C VAL A 66 -11.90 0.37 -15.62
N LYS A 67 -12.45 0.02 -16.79
CA LYS A 67 -11.72 -0.70 -17.85
C LYS A 67 -10.46 0.00 -18.36
N ILE A 68 -10.44 1.33 -18.29
CA ILE A 68 -9.32 2.16 -18.76
C ILE A 68 -8.65 2.96 -17.64
N ALA A 69 -9.37 3.23 -16.55
CA ALA A 69 -8.89 4.05 -15.44
C ALA A 69 -7.56 3.55 -14.90
N PHE A 70 -7.46 2.26 -14.56
CA PHE A 70 -6.23 1.69 -14.00
C PHE A 70 -5.06 1.72 -14.97
N GLN A 71 -5.31 1.48 -16.26
CA GLN A 71 -4.26 1.53 -17.28
C GLN A 71 -3.71 2.96 -17.46
N LEU A 72 -4.61 3.96 -17.53
CA LEU A 72 -4.20 5.36 -17.63
C LEU A 72 -3.42 5.80 -16.39
N PHE A 73 -3.92 5.42 -15.19
CA PHE A 73 -3.30 5.73 -13.92
C PHE A 73 -1.90 5.10 -13.81
N GLU A 74 -1.76 3.79 -14.05
CA GLU A 74 -0.49 3.08 -13.99
C GLU A 74 0.53 3.65 -14.99
N ASN A 75 0.14 3.82 -16.26
CA ASN A 75 1.02 4.37 -17.28
C ASN A 75 1.53 5.76 -16.91
N HIS A 76 0.67 6.59 -16.32
CA HIS A 76 1.07 7.92 -15.89
C HIS A 76 2.03 7.88 -14.71
N ILE A 77 1.75 7.10 -13.65
CA ILE A 77 2.65 6.90 -12.52
C ILE A 77 4.04 6.45 -13.01
N LEU A 78 4.09 5.44 -13.85
CA LEU A 78 5.36 4.95 -14.41
C LEU A 78 6.08 6.01 -15.24
N SER A 79 5.34 6.80 -16.03
CA SER A 79 5.94 7.89 -16.83
C SER A 79 6.53 8.99 -15.95
N VAL A 80 5.91 9.27 -14.80
CA VAL A 80 6.39 10.26 -13.83
C VAL A 80 7.65 9.76 -13.13
N PHE A 81 7.64 8.53 -12.62
CA PHE A 81 8.79 7.96 -11.90
C PHE A 81 10.00 7.69 -12.80
N GLN A 82 9.79 7.51 -14.11
CA GLN A 82 10.85 7.36 -15.10
C GLN A 82 11.23 8.69 -15.78
N SER A 83 10.61 9.81 -15.42
CA SER A 83 10.93 11.09 -16.02
C SER A 83 12.34 11.56 -15.62
N PRO A 84 13.09 12.20 -16.53
CA PRO A 84 14.42 12.73 -16.21
C PRO A 84 14.40 13.68 -15.00
N ALA A 85 13.36 14.51 -14.87
CA ALA A 85 13.23 15.44 -13.76
C ALA A 85 13.06 14.75 -12.40
N PHE A 86 12.30 13.64 -12.35
CA PHE A 86 12.14 12.86 -11.12
C PHE A 86 13.42 12.12 -10.77
N LEU A 87 14.07 11.47 -11.75
CA LEU A 87 15.33 10.76 -11.53
C LEU A 87 16.43 11.68 -11.04
N GLU A 88 16.58 12.88 -11.65
CA GLU A 88 17.52 13.90 -11.21
C GLU A 88 17.22 14.39 -9.77
N ALA A 89 15.95 14.57 -9.43
CA ALA A 89 15.54 14.92 -8.07
C ALA A 89 15.89 13.81 -7.05
N CYS A 90 15.76 12.54 -7.42
CA CYS A 90 16.17 11.41 -6.59
C CYS A 90 17.68 11.38 -6.30
N GLU A 91 18.52 11.81 -7.26
CA GLU A 91 19.99 11.89 -7.06
C GLU A 91 20.41 12.98 -6.05
N GLN A 92 19.55 13.96 -5.80
CA GLN A 92 19.86 15.12 -4.94
C GLN A 92 19.40 14.95 -3.48
N ILE A 93 18.74 13.86 -3.15
CA ILE A 93 18.21 13.57 -1.81
C ILE A 93 19.01 12.46 -1.13
N GLN A 94 18.82 12.35 0.19
CA GLN A 94 19.34 11.23 0.99
C GLN A 94 18.26 10.20 1.25
N GLY A 95 18.66 8.92 1.22
CA GLY A 95 17.80 7.80 1.55
C GLY A 95 16.87 7.36 0.44
N GLU A 96 16.17 6.30 0.73
CA GLU A 96 15.28 5.58 -0.16
C GLU A 96 13.92 5.37 0.49
N THR A 97 12.92 4.96 -0.30
CA THR A 97 11.61 4.54 0.21
C THR A 97 11.07 3.35 -0.56
N ALA A 98 10.53 2.37 0.16
CA ALA A 98 9.56 1.47 -0.43
C ALA A 98 8.27 2.24 -0.69
N CYS A 99 7.52 1.84 -1.70
CA CYS A 99 6.32 2.56 -2.16
C CYS A 99 5.23 1.58 -2.56
N LEU A 100 4.08 1.71 -1.93
CA LEU A 100 2.89 0.93 -2.29
C LEU A 100 1.71 1.87 -2.52
N LEU A 101 1.23 1.87 -3.79
CA LEU A 101 0.02 2.57 -4.19
C LEU A 101 -1.12 1.56 -4.35
N CYS A 102 -2.31 1.96 -3.95
CA CYS A 102 -3.52 1.15 -4.07
C CYS A 102 -4.70 2.04 -4.46
N VAL A 103 -5.48 1.57 -5.42
CA VAL A 103 -6.75 2.20 -5.82
C VAL A 103 -7.86 1.16 -5.76
N ARG A 104 -8.92 1.44 -4.99
CA ARG A 104 -10.19 0.76 -5.15
C ARG A 104 -11.07 1.62 -6.08
N LYS A 105 -11.61 1.03 -7.15
CA LYS A 105 -12.61 1.65 -8.01
C LYS A 105 -13.68 0.63 -8.35
N GLU A 106 -14.95 1.00 -8.15
CA GLU A 106 -16.09 0.07 -8.21
C GLU A 106 -15.79 -1.16 -7.33
N ASN A 107 -15.89 -2.38 -7.84
CA ASN A 107 -15.56 -3.63 -7.15
C ASN A 107 -14.16 -4.20 -7.51
N TYR A 108 -13.25 -3.34 -7.96
CA TYR A 108 -11.88 -3.73 -8.30
C TYR A 108 -10.86 -2.99 -7.45
N LEU A 109 -9.74 -3.67 -7.20
CA LEU A 109 -8.56 -3.15 -6.52
C LEU A 109 -7.37 -3.27 -7.46
N TRP A 110 -6.70 -2.15 -7.68
CA TRP A 110 -5.43 -2.08 -8.39
C TRP A 110 -4.32 -1.71 -7.41
N TRP A 111 -3.11 -2.18 -7.65
CA TRP A 111 -1.92 -1.78 -6.88
C TRP A 111 -0.67 -1.71 -7.75
N LEU A 112 0.29 -0.90 -7.30
CA LEU A 112 1.68 -0.87 -7.74
C LEU A 112 2.58 -0.82 -6.51
N SER A 113 3.59 -1.69 -6.47
CA SER A 113 4.51 -1.85 -5.35
C SER A 113 5.95 -1.85 -5.81
N VAL A 114 6.77 -1.06 -5.14
CA VAL A 114 8.24 -1.08 -5.15
C VAL A 114 8.68 -1.30 -3.71
N GLY A 115 9.51 -2.30 -3.46
CA GLY A 115 9.99 -2.61 -2.10
C GLY A 115 9.07 -3.56 -1.34
N ASP A 116 9.02 -3.43 -0.04
CA ASP A 116 8.50 -4.46 0.86
C ASP A 116 7.29 -4.05 1.71
N CYS A 117 6.68 -2.91 1.43
CA CYS A 117 5.32 -2.63 1.90
C CYS A 117 4.32 -3.68 1.40
N VAL A 118 3.32 -4.02 2.21
CA VAL A 118 2.37 -5.10 1.89
C VAL A 118 0.93 -4.60 1.84
N LEU A 119 0.22 -5.05 0.79
CA LEU A 119 -1.21 -4.89 0.61
C LEU A 119 -1.93 -6.19 0.97
N TYR A 120 -2.81 -6.13 1.94
CA TYR A 120 -3.70 -7.22 2.31
C TYR A 120 -5.13 -6.96 1.85
N LEU A 121 -5.76 -8.00 1.34
CA LEU A 121 -7.20 -8.07 1.10
C LEU A 121 -7.77 -9.15 2.03
N LEU A 122 -8.43 -8.71 3.09
CA LEU A 122 -9.01 -9.58 4.08
C LEU A 122 -10.49 -9.84 3.75
N HIS A 123 -10.83 -11.09 3.57
CA HIS A 123 -12.18 -11.57 3.29
C HIS A 123 -12.32 -13.03 3.73
N GLU A 124 -13.49 -13.42 4.20
CA GLU A 124 -13.74 -14.76 4.72
C GLU A 124 -13.42 -15.86 3.70
N ASP A 125 -13.90 -15.74 2.47
CA ASP A 125 -13.61 -16.72 1.40
C ASP A 125 -12.10 -16.84 1.12
N LEU A 126 -11.37 -15.74 1.14
CA LEU A 126 -9.92 -15.74 0.89
C LEU A 126 -9.16 -16.36 2.08
N HIS A 127 -9.61 -16.07 3.29
CA HIS A 127 -9.05 -16.65 4.52
C HIS A 127 -9.11 -18.19 4.51
N GLN A 128 -10.23 -18.78 4.04
CA GLN A 128 -10.38 -20.24 3.94
C GLN A 128 -9.32 -20.88 3.03
N PHE A 129 -8.77 -20.15 2.07
CA PHE A 129 -7.70 -20.59 1.18
C PHE A 129 -6.30 -20.11 1.60
N GLY A 130 -6.17 -19.48 2.76
CA GLY A 130 -4.91 -18.90 3.22
C GLY A 130 -4.40 -17.74 2.35
N GLN A 131 -5.31 -17.07 1.63
CA GLN A 131 -4.97 -15.92 0.78
C GLN A 131 -5.22 -14.63 1.53
N TYR A 132 -4.22 -13.77 1.61
CA TYR A 132 -4.27 -12.51 2.32
C TYR A 132 -3.56 -11.39 1.57
N ALA A 133 -2.27 -11.56 1.27
CA ALA A 133 -1.48 -10.56 0.57
C ALA A 133 -1.71 -10.59 -0.95
N LEU A 134 -1.75 -9.41 -1.56
CA LEU A 134 -1.90 -9.25 -3.02
C LEU A 134 -0.56 -9.04 -3.71
N ASN A 135 0.42 -8.47 -3.03
CA ASN A 135 1.79 -8.33 -3.49
C ASN A 135 2.76 -9.13 -2.61
N GLN A 136 3.98 -9.28 -3.06
CA GLN A 136 5.07 -9.88 -2.30
C GLN A 136 6.07 -8.80 -1.90
N ARG A 137 6.71 -8.95 -0.74
CA ARG A 137 7.83 -8.10 -0.33
C ARG A 137 8.98 -8.29 -1.31
N GLN A 138 9.47 -7.17 -1.87
CA GLN A 138 10.60 -7.13 -2.77
C GLN A 138 11.75 -6.39 -2.08
N PHE A 139 12.66 -7.13 -1.49
CA PHE A 139 13.80 -6.55 -0.81
C PHE A 139 14.80 -5.98 -1.82
N PHE A 140 15.49 -4.90 -1.43
CA PHE A 140 16.50 -4.19 -2.20
C PHE A 140 15.98 -3.38 -3.39
N GLU A 141 14.66 -3.17 -3.47
CA GLU A 141 14.03 -2.34 -4.47
C GLU A 141 13.46 -1.06 -3.83
N TRP A 142 13.87 0.11 -4.32
CA TRP A 142 13.51 1.40 -3.72
C TRP A 142 13.30 2.50 -4.76
N ILE A 143 12.73 3.61 -4.27
CA ILE A 143 12.65 4.91 -4.95
C ILE A 143 13.41 5.93 -4.10
N GLY A 144 14.41 6.60 -4.66
CA GLY A 144 15.21 7.58 -3.96
C GLY A 144 16.63 7.65 -4.48
N GLN A 145 17.60 7.82 -3.61
CA GLN A 145 19.02 7.87 -4.00
C GLN A 145 19.46 6.56 -4.69
N VAL A 146 19.03 5.40 -4.18
CA VAL A 146 18.98 4.15 -4.94
C VAL A 146 17.57 4.04 -5.53
N ASN A 147 17.47 3.86 -6.87
CA ASN A 147 16.19 3.97 -7.55
C ASN A 147 16.02 2.91 -8.62
N THR A 148 15.01 2.06 -8.47
CA THR A 148 14.73 1.01 -9.45
C THR A 148 14.39 1.59 -10.83
N PHE A 149 13.78 2.78 -10.89
CA PHE A 149 13.39 3.42 -12.16
C PHE A 149 14.57 4.00 -12.95
N SER A 150 15.78 4.08 -12.39
CA SER A 150 17.01 4.41 -13.12
C SER A 150 17.62 3.19 -13.82
N LEU A 151 17.13 1.98 -13.55
CA LEU A 151 17.61 0.76 -14.17
C LEU A 151 17.06 0.62 -15.61
N PRO A 152 17.79 -0.09 -16.50
CA PRO A 152 17.27 -0.43 -17.83
C PRO A 152 15.93 -1.19 -17.82
N VAL A 153 15.69 -1.96 -16.77
CA VAL A 153 14.45 -2.67 -16.49
C VAL A 153 14.06 -2.39 -15.05
N PRO A 154 13.14 -1.47 -14.79
CA PRO A 154 12.67 -1.19 -13.45
C PRO A 154 12.01 -2.41 -12.79
N CYS A 155 12.34 -2.64 -11.52
CA CYS A 155 11.77 -3.73 -10.72
C CYS A 155 10.62 -3.19 -9.87
N TYR A 156 9.40 -3.58 -10.20
CA TYR A 156 8.17 -3.30 -9.46
C TYR A 156 7.16 -4.42 -9.70
N SER A 157 6.11 -4.47 -8.91
CA SER A 157 4.96 -5.33 -9.18
C SER A 157 3.70 -4.48 -9.26
N SER A 158 2.79 -4.85 -10.16
CA SER A 158 1.44 -4.29 -10.22
C SER A 158 0.42 -5.40 -10.45
N GLY A 159 -0.83 -5.12 -10.15
CA GLY A 159 -1.89 -6.08 -10.41
C GLY A 159 -3.28 -5.52 -10.16
N ILE A 160 -4.27 -6.31 -10.58
CA ILE A 160 -5.69 -6.01 -10.40
C ILE A 160 -6.37 -7.21 -9.77
N ARG A 161 -7.25 -6.95 -8.80
CA ARG A 161 -8.09 -7.97 -8.17
C ARG A 161 -9.54 -7.51 -8.12
N GLU A 162 -10.48 -8.40 -8.53
CA GLU A 162 -11.89 -8.21 -8.24
C GLU A 162 -12.15 -8.52 -6.75
N LEU A 163 -12.85 -7.62 -6.06
CA LEU A 163 -13.24 -7.77 -4.66
C LEU A 163 -14.33 -8.83 -4.51
N ARG A 164 -14.30 -9.59 -3.44
CA ARG A 164 -15.29 -10.63 -3.16
C ARG A 164 -16.64 -10.00 -2.80
N THR A 165 -17.73 -10.73 -3.00
CA THR A 165 -19.07 -10.31 -2.57
C THR A 165 -19.10 -10.21 -1.06
N GLY A 166 -19.66 -9.14 -0.52
CA GLY A 166 -19.72 -8.89 0.92
C GLY A 166 -18.65 -7.91 1.41
N SER A 167 -18.25 -8.08 2.65
CA SER A 167 -17.32 -7.16 3.32
C SER A 167 -15.88 -7.51 2.98
N ASN A 168 -15.17 -6.56 2.39
CA ASN A 168 -13.74 -6.66 2.08
C ASN A 168 -13.01 -5.63 2.92
N ARG A 169 -12.01 -6.04 3.70
CA ARG A 169 -11.14 -5.11 4.42
C ARG A 169 -9.80 -5.02 3.70
N ILE A 170 -9.41 -3.81 3.37
CA ILE A 170 -8.20 -3.49 2.62
C ILE A 170 -7.21 -2.84 3.59
N VAL A 171 -5.99 -3.39 3.66
CA VAL A 171 -4.96 -2.96 4.61
C VAL A 171 -3.62 -2.80 3.90
N LEU A 172 -3.05 -1.61 3.96
CA LEU A 172 -1.68 -1.34 3.53
C LEU A 172 -0.82 -1.14 4.77
N ILE A 173 0.36 -1.77 4.80
CA ILE A 173 1.31 -1.63 5.91
C ILE A 173 2.74 -1.45 5.41
N THR A 174 3.53 -0.72 6.20
CA THR A 174 4.99 -0.72 6.11
C THR A 174 5.57 -1.88 6.93
N ASP A 175 6.82 -2.21 6.73
CA ASP A 175 7.45 -3.39 7.32
C ASP A 175 7.62 -3.30 8.85
N GLY A 176 7.65 -2.10 9.44
CA GLY A 176 7.69 -1.91 10.88
C GLY A 176 6.53 -2.58 11.64
N VAL A 177 5.39 -2.83 10.97
CA VAL A 177 4.29 -3.64 11.51
C VAL A 177 4.69 -5.12 11.58
N LEU A 178 5.37 -5.62 10.53
CA LEU A 178 5.73 -7.03 10.40
C LEU A 178 6.95 -7.39 11.24
N GLU A 179 7.91 -6.48 11.34
CA GLU A 179 9.23 -6.71 11.94
C GLU A 179 9.33 -6.33 13.42
N CYS A 180 8.22 -5.92 14.05
CA CYS A 180 8.18 -5.74 15.50
C CYS A 180 8.59 -7.03 16.25
N GLY A 181 9.03 -6.89 17.50
CA GLY A 181 9.56 -8.00 18.28
C GLY A 181 8.66 -9.24 18.24
N GLY A 182 9.26 -10.40 18.02
CA GLY A 182 8.57 -11.67 17.83
C GLY A 182 7.92 -11.88 16.46
N ARG A 183 7.97 -10.89 15.57
CA ARG A 183 7.48 -10.95 14.17
C ARG A 183 6.07 -11.53 14.05
N TYR A 184 5.20 -11.11 14.97
CA TYR A 184 3.87 -11.68 15.10
C TYR A 184 3.06 -11.59 13.82
N TYR A 185 3.07 -10.40 13.17
CA TYR A 185 2.29 -10.15 11.97
C TYR A 185 2.96 -10.61 10.66
N GLU A 186 4.17 -11.18 10.70
CA GLU A 186 4.71 -11.91 9.54
C GLU A 186 3.87 -13.13 9.17
N THR A 187 3.05 -13.62 10.09
CA THR A 187 2.04 -14.63 9.82
C THR A 187 0.72 -13.95 9.44
N PRO A 188 0.33 -13.91 8.14
CA PRO A 188 -0.81 -13.11 7.67
C PRO A 188 -2.16 -13.46 8.32
N SER A 189 -2.33 -14.72 8.75
CA SER A 189 -3.55 -15.15 9.45
C SER A 189 -3.71 -14.47 10.82
N ARG A 190 -2.61 -14.03 11.46
CA ARG A 190 -2.68 -13.27 12.71
C ARG A 190 -3.18 -11.84 12.46
N LEU A 191 -2.70 -11.21 11.38
CA LEU A 191 -3.24 -9.92 10.95
C LEU A 191 -4.74 -10.03 10.63
N TYR A 192 -5.15 -11.10 9.96
CA TYR A 192 -6.57 -11.37 9.72
C TYR A 192 -7.36 -11.47 11.02
N THR A 193 -6.90 -12.25 12.00
CA THR A 193 -7.57 -12.42 13.29
C THR A 193 -7.74 -11.08 14.02
N ASP A 194 -6.69 -10.25 14.04
CA ASP A 194 -6.68 -9.02 14.82
C ASP A 194 -7.29 -7.82 14.08
N CYS A 195 -7.50 -7.96 12.75
CA CYS A 195 -7.92 -6.84 11.92
C CYS A 195 -9.25 -7.05 11.18
N TYR A 196 -9.72 -8.27 10.94
CA TYR A 196 -10.86 -8.50 10.04
C TYR A 196 -12.21 -8.14 10.68
N GLU A 197 -12.42 -8.50 11.93
CA GLU A 197 -13.67 -8.21 12.63
C GLU A 197 -13.57 -6.91 13.45
N GLY A 198 -14.71 -6.29 13.73
CA GLY A 198 -14.79 -5.07 14.54
C GLY A 198 -14.54 -3.78 13.77
N GLU A 199 -14.44 -2.69 14.52
CA GLU A 199 -14.27 -1.35 13.97
C GLU A 199 -12.84 -1.12 13.48
N VAL A 200 -12.70 -0.58 12.27
CA VAL A 200 -11.39 -0.33 11.62
C VAL A 200 -10.45 0.47 12.53
N HIS A 201 -10.96 1.52 13.17
CA HIS A 201 -10.14 2.39 14.02
C HIS A 201 -9.57 1.61 15.22
N THR A 202 -10.40 0.86 15.91
CA THR A 202 -10.01 0.05 17.07
C THR A 202 -8.98 -1.00 16.70
N ASN A 203 -9.16 -1.64 15.54
CA ASN A 203 -8.22 -2.66 15.08
C ASN A 203 -6.84 -2.07 14.72
N VAL A 204 -6.82 -0.92 14.07
CA VAL A 204 -5.57 -0.20 13.76
C VAL A 204 -4.84 0.21 15.05
N GLU A 205 -5.56 0.75 16.04
CA GLU A 205 -4.97 1.08 17.35
C GLU A 205 -4.43 -0.16 18.05
N HIS A 206 -5.17 -1.27 18.05
CA HIS A 206 -4.74 -2.54 18.64
C HIS A 206 -3.44 -3.07 18.01
N ILE A 207 -3.35 -3.05 16.66
CA ILE A 207 -2.14 -3.49 15.96
C ILE A 207 -0.94 -2.60 16.33
N LEU A 208 -1.11 -1.27 16.33
CA LEU A 208 -0.02 -0.36 16.69
C LEU A 208 0.36 -0.47 18.18
N GLN A 209 -0.60 -0.74 19.06
CA GLN A 209 -0.32 -1.02 20.46
C GLN A 209 0.50 -2.31 20.61
N HIS A 210 0.16 -3.36 19.84
CA HIS A 210 0.96 -4.59 19.80
C HIS A 210 2.39 -4.34 19.33
N VAL A 211 2.58 -3.53 18.27
CA VAL A 211 3.91 -3.12 17.80
C VAL A 211 4.68 -2.40 18.92
N HIS A 212 4.03 -1.48 19.65
CA HIS A 212 4.63 -0.76 20.76
C HIS A 212 5.05 -1.69 21.92
N GLU A 213 4.16 -2.58 22.35
CA GLU A 213 4.40 -3.53 23.45
C GLU A 213 5.49 -4.55 23.13
N ASN A 214 5.70 -4.84 21.83
CA ASN A 214 6.76 -5.73 21.35
C ASN A 214 8.00 -4.97 20.86
N PHE A 215 8.22 -3.76 21.39
CA PHE A 215 9.42 -2.96 21.17
C PHE A 215 9.75 -2.71 19.70
N GLY A 216 8.73 -2.40 18.87
CA GLY A 216 8.94 -2.02 17.48
C GLY A 216 10.00 -0.92 17.39
N GLN A 217 11.07 -1.18 16.65
CA GLN A 217 12.21 -0.27 16.49
C GLN A 217 12.00 0.66 15.31
N ASP A 218 11.35 0.15 14.27
CA ASP A 218 11.10 0.89 13.05
C ASP A 218 9.79 1.67 13.10
N SER A 219 9.67 2.63 12.18
CA SER A 219 8.41 3.30 11.90
C SER A 219 7.39 2.28 11.42
N ALA A 220 6.15 2.42 11.85
CA ALA A 220 5.08 1.56 11.37
C ALA A 220 3.88 2.39 10.95
N THR A 221 3.43 2.19 9.72
CA THR A 221 2.27 2.88 9.15
C THR A 221 1.27 1.87 8.65
N ILE A 222 0.00 2.11 8.97
CA ILE A 222 -1.15 1.30 8.54
C ILE A 222 -2.17 2.22 7.89
N ILE A 223 -2.68 1.83 6.71
CA ILE A 223 -3.92 2.38 6.14
C ILE A 223 -4.93 1.25 6.07
N CYS A 224 -6.11 1.44 6.63
CA CYS A 224 -7.15 0.41 6.68
C CYS A 224 -8.53 1.00 6.40
N TRP A 225 -9.34 0.26 5.61
CA TRP A 225 -10.75 0.58 5.41
C TRP A 225 -11.55 -0.62 4.95
N ASP A 226 -12.87 -0.53 5.09
CA ASP A 226 -13.82 -1.51 4.59
C ASP A 226 -14.45 -1.05 3.29
N TYR A 227 -14.69 -2.01 2.41
CA TYR A 227 -15.53 -1.85 1.24
C TYR A 227 -16.53 -3.01 1.14
N HIS A 228 -17.80 -2.70 1.04
CA HIS A 228 -18.85 -3.70 0.85
C HIS A 228 -19.21 -3.84 -0.63
N ASN A 229 -18.83 -4.96 -1.23
CA ASN A 229 -19.21 -5.30 -2.60
C ASN A 229 -20.58 -5.99 -2.59
N SER A 230 -21.62 -5.32 -3.08
CA SER A 230 -22.97 -5.86 -3.22
C SER A 230 -23.17 -6.68 -4.51
N HIS A 231 -22.21 -6.69 -5.41
CA HIS A 231 -22.30 -7.39 -6.68
C HIS A 231 -21.74 -8.81 -6.59
N PRO A 232 -22.34 -9.77 -7.31
CA PRO A 232 -21.74 -11.10 -7.42
C PRO A 232 -20.40 -11.01 -8.15
N VAL A 233 -19.40 -11.75 -7.67
CA VAL A 233 -18.09 -11.82 -8.30
C VAL A 233 -18.17 -12.58 -9.62
N THR A 234 -17.26 -12.24 -10.54
CA THR A 234 -17.11 -12.92 -11.81
C THR A 234 -16.32 -14.23 -11.63
N TYR A 235 -16.90 -15.33 -12.06
CA TYR A 235 -16.22 -16.62 -12.16
C TYR A 235 -16.04 -16.97 -13.64
N PRO A 236 -14.84 -16.78 -14.22
CA PRO A 236 -14.62 -17.07 -15.65
C PRO A 236 -14.95 -18.49 -16.04
N SER A 237 -14.74 -19.46 -15.14
CA SER A 237 -15.08 -20.88 -15.34
C SER A 237 -16.59 -21.15 -15.46
N ASN A 238 -17.43 -20.23 -14.99
CA ASN A 238 -18.88 -20.36 -15.02
C ASN A 238 -19.52 -19.60 -16.20
N GLN A 239 -18.70 -18.91 -17.00
CA GLN A 239 -19.20 -18.22 -18.18
C GLN A 239 -19.42 -19.24 -19.32
N PRO A 240 -20.54 -19.17 -20.07
CA PRO A 240 -20.72 -20.02 -21.23
C PRO A 240 -19.58 -19.76 -22.23
N MET A 241 -18.96 -20.82 -22.71
CA MET A 241 -17.98 -20.72 -23.80
C MET A 241 -18.68 -20.06 -25.00
N ARG A 242 -18.14 -18.92 -25.46
CA ARG A 242 -18.61 -18.18 -26.60
C ARG A 242 -18.21 -18.89 -27.89
#